data_4ba61f5dadd8e8dd51bcd03e3918e32d
#
_entry.id   4ba61f5dadd8e8dd51bcd03e3918e32d
#
_cell.length_a   1.000
_cell.length_b   1.000
_cell.length_c   1.000
_cell.angle_alpha   90.00
_cell.angle_beta   90.00
_cell.angle_gamma   90.00
#
_symmetry.space_group_name_H-M   'P 1'
#
loop_
_entity.id
_entity.type
_entity.pdbx_description
1 polymer ?
#
loop_
_entity_poly.entity_id
_entity_poly.type
_entity_poly.pdbx_seq_one_letter_code
_entity_poly.pdbx_strand_id
1 'polypeptide(L)'
;MRELIESLPESLQSLITLLLLLGVAFLHFISPPTLAITPVFGADKIAHCLIFFSVTSWSCVVYSGNKIRQFAYFLIFYGLSLELMQMTIIPDRNFEWMDWFSDISGILLGLFTFSKRL
;
A
#
# COMPACT_ATOMS: atom_id res chain seq x y z
N MET A 1 -8.05 12.80 15.51
CA MET A 1 -7.30 12.59 14.25
C MET A 1 -8.24 12.39 13.06
N ARG A 2 -9.23 11.48 13.15
CA ARG A 2 -10.18 11.25 12.05
C ARG A 2 -10.95 12.50 11.66
N GLU A 3 -11.54 13.19 12.63
CA GLU A 3 -12.27 14.45 12.40
C GLU A 3 -11.40 15.53 11.73
N LEU A 4 -10.12 15.58 12.10
CA LEU A 4 -9.19 16.51 11.49
C LEU A 4 -8.96 16.19 10.02
N ILE A 5 -8.82 14.91 9.67
CA ILE A 5 -8.63 14.48 8.28
C ILE A 5 -9.91 14.71 7.47
N GLU A 6 -11.07 14.37 8.04
CA GLU A 6 -12.37 14.57 7.40
C GLU A 6 -12.67 16.05 7.14
N SER A 7 -12.09 16.97 7.94
CA SER A 7 -12.23 18.41 7.76
C SER A 7 -11.36 19.01 6.65
N LEU A 8 -10.39 18.23 6.12
CA LEU A 8 -9.53 18.70 5.04
C LEU A 8 -10.32 18.86 3.72
N PRO A 9 -9.98 19.85 2.89
CA PRO A 9 -10.56 19.95 1.55
C PRO A 9 -10.36 18.67 0.73
N GLU A 10 -11.33 18.30 -0.08
CA GLU A 10 -11.26 17.09 -0.93
C GLU A 10 -10.03 17.09 -1.84
N SER A 11 -9.66 18.28 -2.36
CA SER A 11 -8.47 18.44 -3.19
C SER A 11 -7.19 18.07 -2.43
N LEU A 12 -7.09 18.42 -1.15
CA LEU A 12 -5.96 18.11 -0.33
C LEU A 12 -5.94 16.62 0.05
N GLN A 13 -7.11 16.04 0.37
CA GLN A 13 -7.23 14.61 0.60
C GLN A 13 -6.77 13.80 -0.62
N SER A 14 -7.20 14.22 -1.82
CA SER A 14 -6.79 13.57 -3.07
C SER A 14 -5.30 13.71 -3.34
N LEU A 15 -4.74 14.88 -3.07
CA LEU A 15 -3.28 15.11 -3.21
C LEU A 15 -2.49 14.20 -2.27
N ILE A 16 -2.89 14.10 -1.01
CA ILE A 16 -2.23 13.23 -0.04
C ILE A 16 -2.34 11.76 -0.49
N THR A 17 -3.51 11.33 -0.95
CA THR A 17 -3.71 9.97 -1.48
C THR A 17 -2.76 9.70 -2.65
N LEU A 18 -2.65 10.63 -3.59
CA LEU A 18 -1.74 10.51 -4.72
C LEU A 18 -0.28 10.41 -4.26
N LEU A 19 0.14 11.26 -3.32
CA LEU A 19 1.50 11.24 -2.77
C LEU A 19 1.81 9.93 -2.05
N LEU A 20 0.83 9.37 -1.32
CA LEU A 20 0.98 8.06 -0.69
C LEU A 20 1.16 6.96 -1.74
N LEU A 21 0.37 6.96 -2.82
CA LEU A 21 0.50 5.98 -3.90
C LEU A 21 1.85 6.10 -4.61
N LEU A 22 2.30 7.32 -4.88
CA LEU A 22 3.63 7.55 -5.45
C LEU A 22 4.74 7.10 -4.51
N GLY A 23 4.58 7.33 -3.21
CA GLY A 23 5.51 6.84 -2.18
C GLY A 23 5.58 5.32 -2.15
N VAL A 24 4.46 4.63 -2.25
CA VAL A 24 4.41 3.17 -2.34
C VAL A 24 5.18 2.68 -3.56
N ALA A 25 4.93 3.27 -4.72
CA ALA A 25 5.65 2.93 -5.95
C ALA A 25 7.16 3.17 -5.80
N PHE A 26 7.53 4.32 -5.26
CA PHE A 26 8.94 4.66 -5.02
C PHE A 26 9.63 3.63 -4.12
N LEU A 27 9.00 3.24 -3.02
CA LEU A 27 9.55 2.24 -2.11
C LEU A 27 9.69 0.85 -2.76
N HIS A 28 8.81 0.51 -3.71
CA HIS A 28 8.93 -0.73 -4.48
C HIS A 28 10.12 -0.72 -5.43
N PHE A 29 10.54 0.44 -5.91
CA PHE A 29 11.66 0.58 -6.85
C PHE A 29 13.00 0.91 -6.19
N ILE A 30 13.03 1.18 -4.88
CA ILE A 30 14.29 1.28 -4.14
C ILE A 30 14.97 -0.09 -4.16
N SER A 31 16.24 -0.09 -4.53
CA SER A 31 17.02 -1.30 -4.71
C SER A 31 17.18 -2.08 -3.40
N PRO A 32 16.88 -3.38 -3.39
CA PRO A 32 17.03 -4.24 -2.23
C PRO A 32 18.42 -4.31 -1.60
N PRO A 33 19.54 -4.07 -2.29
CA PRO A 33 20.86 -4.14 -1.66
C PRO A 33 21.04 -3.24 -0.44
N THR A 34 20.31 -2.13 -0.38
CA THR A 34 20.33 -1.24 0.79
C THR A 34 19.55 -1.82 1.97
N LEU A 35 18.60 -2.70 1.72
CA LEU A 35 17.84 -3.41 2.74
C LEU A 35 18.43 -4.78 3.08
N ALA A 36 19.32 -5.30 2.24
CA ALA A 36 19.97 -6.59 2.42
C ALA A 36 21.05 -6.58 3.53
N ILE A 37 21.35 -5.45 4.13
CA ILE A 37 22.31 -5.31 5.22
C ILE A 37 21.81 -5.96 6.52
N THR A 38 20.51 -6.20 6.64
CA THR A 38 19.93 -6.96 7.75
C THR A 38 19.15 -8.15 7.18
N PRO A 39 19.74 -9.34 7.11
CA PRO A 39 19.05 -10.53 6.62
C PRO A 39 18.06 -11.06 7.67
N VAL A 40 17.08 -10.25 8.03
CA VAL A 40 15.94 -10.73 8.78
C VAL A 40 14.98 -11.33 7.75
N PHE A 41 14.85 -12.65 7.78
CA PHE A 41 13.93 -13.38 6.92
C PHE A 41 12.51 -12.80 7.05
N GLY A 42 11.94 -12.34 5.94
CA GLY A 42 10.59 -11.79 5.91
C GLY A 42 10.48 -10.30 6.23
N ALA A 43 11.58 -9.57 6.45
CA ALA A 43 11.55 -8.13 6.72
C ALA A 43 10.94 -7.34 5.54
N ASP A 44 11.21 -7.76 4.31
CA ASP A 44 10.62 -7.20 3.11
C ASP A 44 9.10 -7.39 3.09
N LYS A 45 8.60 -8.55 3.48
CA LYS A 45 7.18 -8.88 3.54
C LYS A 45 6.45 -8.09 4.61
N ILE A 46 7.07 -7.87 5.76
CA ILE A 46 6.53 -7.00 6.81
C ILE A 46 6.45 -5.56 6.29
N ALA A 47 7.46 -5.08 5.59
CA ALA A 47 7.45 -3.75 4.98
C ALA A 47 6.31 -3.58 3.98
N HIS A 48 6.09 -4.56 3.08
CA HIS A 48 4.96 -4.58 2.14
C HIS A 48 3.62 -4.49 2.88
N CYS A 49 3.43 -5.32 3.89
CA CYS A 49 2.23 -5.33 4.71
C CYS A 49 1.98 -3.96 5.37
N LEU A 50 3.00 -3.38 6.00
CA LEU A 50 2.90 -2.09 6.70
C LEU A 50 2.61 -0.93 5.75
N ILE A 51 3.22 -0.91 4.58
CA ILE A 51 3.01 0.14 3.57
C ILE A 51 1.55 0.11 3.11
N PHE A 52 1.04 -1.04 2.70
CA PHE A 52 -0.35 -1.16 2.25
C PHE A 52 -1.36 -1.00 3.38
N PHE A 53 -1.03 -1.44 4.58
CA PHE A 53 -1.83 -1.16 5.77
C PHE A 53 -1.97 0.36 6.00
N SER A 54 -0.89 1.10 5.89
CA SER A 54 -0.90 2.56 6.11
C SER A 54 -1.75 3.29 5.08
N VAL A 55 -1.59 2.96 3.79
CA VAL A 55 -2.38 3.56 2.71
C VAL A 55 -3.86 3.21 2.84
N THR A 56 -4.17 1.97 3.19
CA THR A 56 -5.55 1.53 3.38
C THR A 56 -6.19 2.20 4.59
N SER A 57 -5.46 2.34 5.68
CA SER A 57 -5.93 3.04 6.88
C SER A 57 -6.29 4.50 6.59
N TRP A 58 -5.43 5.21 5.85
CA TRP A 58 -5.72 6.55 5.35
C TRP A 58 -6.99 6.56 4.51
N SER A 59 -7.09 5.63 3.57
CA SER A 59 -8.22 5.55 2.64
C SER A 59 -9.54 5.28 3.35
N CYS A 60 -9.53 4.49 4.43
CA CYS A 60 -10.71 4.23 5.26
C CYS A 60 -11.21 5.48 6.00
N VAL A 61 -10.36 6.46 6.23
CA VAL A 61 -10.76 7.74 6.82
C VAL A 61 -11.36 8.66 5.75
N VAL A 62 -10.75 8.68 4.57
CA VAL A 62 -11.13 9.58 3.47
C VAL A 62 -12.36 9.07 2.70
N TYR A 63 -12.43 7.77 2.47
CA TYR A 63 -13.50 7.16 1.68
C TYR A 63 -14.42 6.31 2.55
N SER A 64 -15.67 6.16 2.10
CA SER A 64 -16.68 5.33 2.77
C SER A 64 -17.54 4.57 1.76
N GLY A 65 -18.24 3.54 2.23
CA GLY A 65 -19.18 2.77 1.42
C GLY A 65 -18.55 2.14 0.19
N ASN A 66 -19.14 2.35 -0.96
CA ASN A 66 -18.67 1.77 -2.21
C ASN A 66 -17.28 2.29 -2.64
N LYS A 67 -16.95 3.53 -2.30
CA LYS A 67 -15.67 4.13 -2.68
C LYS A 67 -14.49 3.41 -2.02
N ILE A 68 -14.58 3.10 -0.74
CA ILE A 68 -13.49 2.37 -0.08
C ILE A 68 -13.35 0.95 -0.63
N ARG A 69 -14.43 0.27 -0.96
CA ARG A 69 -14.37 -1.06 -1.59
C ARG A 69 -13.69 -1.00 -2.96
N GLN A 70 -14.07 -0.04 -3.80
CA GLN A 70 -13.45 0.16 -5.10
C GLN A 70 -11.96 0.50 -4.96
N PHE A 71 -11.61 1.33 -3.99
CA PHE A 71 -10.23 1.70 -3.74
C PHE A 71 -9.41 0.50 -3.21
N ALA A 72 -9.99 -0.35 -2.38
CA ALA A 72 -9.34 -1.57 -1.91
C ALA A 72 -9.04 -2.52 -3.09
N TYR A 73 -9.97 -2.73 -4.00
CA TYR A 73 -9.70 -3.50 -5.23
C TYR A 73 -8.61 -2.85 -6.08
N PHE A 74 -8.65 -1.53 -6.21
CA PHE A 74 -7.60 -0.79 -6.90
C PHE A 74 -6.23 -1.06 -6.26
N LEU A 75 -6.11 -1.01 -4.94
CA LEU A 75 -4.86 -1.26 -4.23
C LEU A 75 -4.36 -2.70 -4.44
N ILE A 76 -5.24 -3.68 -4.49
CA ILE A 76 -4.85 -5.07 -4.75
C ILE A 76 -4.21 -5.19 -6.14
N PHE A 77 -4.83 -4.63 -7.16
CA PHE A 77 -4.27 -4.64 -8.52
C PHE A 77 -3.06 -3.73 -8.67
N TYR A 78 -3.02 -2.62 -7.94
CA TYR A 78 -1.88 -1.72 -7.90
C TYR A 78 -0.63 -2.45 -7.34
N GLY A 79 -0.78 -3.18 -6.24
CA GLY A 79 0.29 -4.00 -5.70
C GLY A 79 0.78 -5.06 -6.69
N LEU A 80 -0.13 -5.75 -7.36
CA LEU A 80 0.23 -6.71 -8.40
C LEU A 80 1.00 -6.05 -9.54
N SER A 81 0.55 -4.89 -10.00
CA SER A 81 1.21 -4.13 -11.05
C SER A 81 2.63 -3.73 -10.65
N LEU A 82 2.82 -3.28 -9.42
CA LEU A 82 4.14 -2.92 -8.90
C LEU A 82 5.09 -4.12 -8.86
N GLU A 83 4.61 -5.29 -8.43
CA GLU A 83 5.40 -6.52 -8.44
C GLU A 83 5.82 -6.93 -9.87
N LEU A 84 4.91 -6.84 -10.83
CA LEU A 84 5.21 -7.11 -12.23
C LEU A 84 6.21 -6.10 -12.80
N MET A 85 6.09 -4.83 -12.45
CA MET A 85 7.02 -3.79 -12.87
C MET A 85 8.42 -3.99 -12.26
N GLN A 86 8.50 -4.39 -11.00
CA GLN A 86 9.78 -4.72 -10.36
C GLN A 86 10.50 -5.84 -11.13
N MET A 87 9.78 -6.88 -11.50
CA MET A 87 10.34 -8.00 -12.24
C MET A 87 10.92 -7.56 -13.61
N THR A 88 10.27 -6.60 -14.27
CA THR A 88 10.67 -6.15 -15.61
C THR A 88 11.74 -5.06 -15.61
N ILE A 89 11.73 -4.17 -14.61
CA ILE A 89 12.57 -2.97 -14.57
C ILE A 89 13.84 -3.20 -13.76
N ILE A 90 13.77 -3.93 -12.66
CA ILE A 90 14.91 -4.14 -11.77
C ILE A 90 15.65 -5.41 -12.20
N PRO A 91 16.96 -5.31 -12.56
CA PRO A 91 17.76 -6.48 -12.89
C PRO A 91 17.78 -7.49 -11.73
N ASP A 92 17.75 -8.78 -12.07
CA ASP A 92 17.86 -9.90 -11.13
C ASP A 92 16.75 -10.00 -10.09
N ARG A 93 15.63 -9.29 -10.30
CA ARG A 93 14.47 -9.38 -9.46
C ARG A 93 13.40 -10.26 -10.08
N ASN A 94 12.99 -11.26 -9.32
CA ASN A 94 11.91 -12.17 -9.72
C ASN A 94 10.58 -11.73 -9.08
N PHE A 95 9.48 -12.12 -9.73
CA PHE A 95 8.15 -11.96 -9.17
C PHE A 95 8.00 -12.84 -7.93
N GLU A 96 7.61 -12.26 -6.80
CA GLU A 96 7.36 -13.00 -5.57
C GLU A 96 5.87 -12.91 -5.19
N TRP A 97 5.18 -14.03 -5.28
CA TRP A 97 3.77 -14.13 -4.88
C TRP A 97 3.55 -13.74 -3.41
N MET A 98 4.51 -14.07 -2.56
CA MET A 98 4.43 -13.77 -1.12
C MET A 98 4.47 -12.28 -0.84
N ASP A 99 5.16 -11.48 -1.66
CA ASP A 99 5.17 -10.03 -1.54
C ASP A 99 3.79 -9.44 -1.84
N TRP A 100 3.15 -9.93 -2.92
CA TRP A 100 1.79 -9.52 -3.24
C TRP A 100 0.78 -9.96 -2.18
N PHE A 101 0.89 -11.17 -1.65
CA PHE A 101 0.03 -11.63 -0.55
C PHE A 101 0.25 -10.79 0.71
N SER A 102 1.46 -10.31 0.96
CA SER A 102 1.73 -9.37 2.05
C SER A 102 1.06 -8.02 1.84
N ASP A 103 1.05 -7.51 0.61
CA ASP A 103 0.30 -6.32 0.23
C ASP A 103 -1.21 -6.50 0.54
N ILE A 104 -1.78 -7.61 0.09
CA ILE A 104 -3.19 -7.95 0.34
C ILE A 104 -3.48 -8.06 1.83
N SER A 105 -2.59 -8.69 2.59
CA SER A 105 -2.72 -8.80 4.05
C SER A 105 -2.76 -7.43 4.72
N GLY A 106 -1.92 -6.51 4.28
CA GLY A 106 -1.92 -5.12 4.76
C GLY A 106 -3.22 -4.41 4.45
N ILE A 107 -3.75 -4.58 3.24
CA ILE A 107 -5.03 -4.01 2.82
C ILE A 107 -6.17 -4.56 3.69
N LEU A 108 -6.24 -5.87 3.88
CA LEU A 108 -7.29 -6.49 4.70
C LEU A 108 -7.22 -6.05 6.15
N LEU A 109 -6.01 -5.97 6.72
CA LEU A 109 -5.83 -5.48 8.09
C LEU A 109 -6.26 -4.03 8.24
N GLY A 110 -5.94 -3.18 7.26
CA GLY A 110 -6.36 -1.79 7.24
C GLY A 110 -7.88 -1.65 7.18
N LEU A 111 -8.52 -2.40 6.31
CA LEU A 111 -10.00 -2.43 6.20
C LEU A 111 -10.63 -2.92 7.50
N PHE A 112 -10.14 -4.01 8.05
CA PHE A 112 -10.69 -4.60 9.29
C PHE A 112 -10.57 -3.63 10.46
N THR A 113 -9.45 -2.91 10.57
CA THR A 113 -9.18 -2.04 11.72
C THR A 113 -9.89 -0.69 11.61
N PHE A 114 -9.95 -0.11 10.43
CA PHE A 114 -10.36 1.29 10.25
C PHE A 114 -11.64 1.49 9.45
N SER A 115 -12.11 0.50 8.71
CA SER A 115 -13.37 0.63 7.99
C SER A 115 -14.55 0.67 8.94
N LYS A 116 -15.38 1.69 8.80
CA LYS A 116 -16.59 1.82 9.63
C LYS A 116 -17.65 0.79 9.24
N ARG A 117 -17.80 0.50 7.96
CA ARG A 117 -18.68 -0.51 7.36
C ARG A 117 -18.26 -0.76 5.92
N LEU A 118 -18.14 -1.98 5.60
CA LEU A 118 -17.94 -2.40 4.21
C LEU A 118 -19.28 -2.64 3.53
#